data_cdd9385b9ef1b83b6089bd11114c21ca
#
_entry.id   cdd9385b9ef1b83b6089bd11114c21ca
#
_cell.length_a   1.000
_cell.length_b   1.000
_cell.length_c   1.000
_cell.angle_alpha   90.00
_cell.angle_beta   90.00
_cell.angle_gamma   90.00
#
_symmetry.space_group_name_H-M   'P 1'
#
loop_
_entity.id
_entity.type
_entity.pdbx_description
1 polymer ?
#
loop_
_entity_poly.entity_id
_entity_poly.type
_entity_poly.pdbx_seq_one_letter_code
_entity_poly.pdbx_strand_id
1 'polypeptide(L)'
;QMCIRDSWMILNSIIYKIYTTEDVTVMRTALLEQLKMIMDFDSADFYLAAADDSGRLVDQVTYNCDEDGSSKYSELDYSRGIMYSGKSMVYRETDIISDEKRVETEYYRKVYKPNSWHYSLQIILGYNKEFLGVITLYRTIGKDNFAYDDVFVMDMMKDHLAYRLYQDRYGNDGQGRKMSVIEMGERYDLTRRESTVLAALVDGEENQKVCDELSISINTLKKHILNIYRKTGVRNRVQLFRICLLYTSDAADDMQCVD
;
A
#
# COMPACT_ATOMS: atom_id res chain seq x y z
N GLN A 1 1.49 18.63 29.60
CA GLN A 1 0.47 18.88 28.55
C GLN A 1 1.18 19.62 27.40
N MET A 2 1.39 18.94 26.30
CA MET A 2 1.97 19.53 25.08
C MET A 2 1.00 20.61 24.56
N CYS A 3 1.53 21.76 24.14
CA CYS A 3 0.71 22.84 23.60
C CYS A 3 0.08 22.35 22.27
N ILE A 4 -1.18 22.66 22.02
CA ILE A 4 -1.92 22.32 20.77
C ILE A 4 -1.07 22.69 19.54
N ARG A 5 -0.40 23.84 19.58
CA ARG A 5 0.50 24.30 18.51
C ARG A 5 1.67 23.35 18.24
N ASP A 6 2.27 22.80 19.30
CA ASP A 6 3.42 21.89 19.18
C ASP A 6 2.98 20.55 18.58
N SER A 7 1.79 20.05 18.97
CA SER A 7 1.22 18.84 18.38
C SER A 7 0.95 18.97 16.88
N TRP A 8 0.43 20.14 16.45
CA TRP A 8 0.23 20.42 15.02
C TRP A 8 1.53 20.51 14.23
N MET A 9 2.58 21.10 14.81
CA MET A 9 3.90 21.17 14.17
C MET A 9 4.49 19.77 13.96
N ILE A 10 4.39 18.90 14.98
CA ILE A 10 4.90 17.53 14.87
C ILE A 10 4.08 16.75 13.85
N LEU A 11 2.75 16.84 13.88
CA LEU A 11 1.86 16.18 12.93
C LEU A 11 2.18 16.57 11.47
N ASN A 12 2.36 17.89 11.23
CA ASN A 12 2.76 18.37 9.90
C ASN A 12 4.15 17.85 9.48
N SER A 13 5.09 17.76 10.42
CA SER A 13 6.41 17.15 10.15
C SER A 13 6.29 15.66 9.80
N ILE A 14 5.44 14.92 10.49
CA ILE A 14 5.18 13.50 10.19
C ILE A 14 4.60 13.36 8.77
N ILE A 15 3.57 14.15 8.44
CA ILE A 15 2.94 14.12 7.10
C ILE A 15 3.98 14.45 6.02
N TYR A 16 4.81 15.46 6.25
CA TYR A 16 5.89 15.83 5.32
C TYR A 16 6.82 14.63 5.08
N LYS A 17 7.24 13.93 6.12
CA LYS A 17 8.14 12.78 6.03
C LYS A 17 7.50 11.57 5.35
N ILE A 18 6.20 11.35 5.51
CA ILE A 18 5.46 10.30 4.79
C ILE A 18 5.68 10.44 3.27
N TYR A 19 5.71 11.69 2.75
CA TYR A 19 5.83 11.94 1.32
C TYR A 19 7.27 12.11 0.82
N THR A 20 8.20 12.51 1.68
CA THR A 20 9.58 12.86 1.28
C THR A 20 10.61 11.78 1.59
N THR A 21 10.29 10.78 2.41
CA THR A 21 11.19 9.66 2.65
C THR A 21 11.06 8.66 1.52
N GLU A 22 12.12 8.40 0.76
CA GLU A 22 12.09 7.52 -0.42
C GLU A 22 11.79 6.06 -0.03
N ASP A 23 12.56 5.51 0.90
CA ASP A 23 12.40 4.13 1.36
C ASP A 23 11.20 3.98 2.29
N VAL A 24 10.28 3.08 1.94
CA VAL A 24 9.04 2.84 2.70
C VAL A 24 9.29 2.21 4.06
N THR A 25 10.33 1.38 4.21
CA THR A 25 10.66 0.76 5.48
C THR A 25 11.22 1.79 6.45
N VAL A 26 12.11 2.66 5.97
CA VAL A 26 12.63 3.82 6.74
C VAL A 26 11.48 4.76 7.13
N MET A 27 10.57 5.04 6.21
CA MET A 27 9.40 5.87 6.49
C MET A 27 8.52 5.28 7.59
N ARG A 28 8.20 3.96 7.53
CA ARG A 28 7.37 3.28 8.54
C ARG A 28 8.03 3.26 9.92
N THR A 29 9.33 2.98 9.97
CA THR A 29 10.10 2.98 11.23
C THR A 29 10.10 4.38 11.86
N ALA A 30 10.45 5.41 11.09
CA ALA A 30 10.45 6.79 11.55
C ALA A 30 9.05 7.28 11.98
N LEU A 31 7.99 6.80 11.31
CA LEU A 31 6.60 7.09 11.70
C LEU A 31 6.30 6.61 13.11
N LEU A 32 6.60 5.33 13.41
CA LEU A 32 6.33 4.75 14.74
C LEU A 32 7.09 5.51 15.84
N GLU A 33 8.36 5.88 15.60
CA GLU A 33 9.15 6.66 16.53
C GLU A 33 8.56 8.07 16.77
N GLN A 34 8.09 8.73 15.72
CA GLN A 34 7.56 10.09 15.82
C GLN A 34 6.15 10.14 16.42
N LEU A 35 5.32 9.12 16.16
CA LEU A 35 4.02 8.99 16.79
C LEU A 35 4.12 8.97 18.32
N LYS A 36 5.19 8.41 18.88
CA LYS A 36 5.46 8.40 20.31
C LYS A 36 5.59 9.81 20.92
N MET A 37 5.92 10.80 20.11
CA MET A 37 6.03 12.20 20.57
C MET A 37 4.66 12.86 20.79
N ILE A 38 3.61 12.38 20.12
CA ILE A 38 2.28 13.01 20.17
C ILE A 38 1.21 12.08 20.79
N MET A 39 1.52 10.81 20.96
CA MET A 39 0.60 9.79 21.47
C MET A 39 1.31 8.86 22.46
N ASP A 40 0.67 8.55 23.58
CA ASP A 40 1.21 7.57 24.52
C ASP A 40 0.80 6.16 24.13
N PHE A 41 1.78 5.34 23.74
CA PHE A 41 1.67 3.90 23.55
C PHE A 41 2.99 3.23 23.98
N ASP A 42 2.98 1.94 24.26
CA ASP A 42 4.18 1.25 24.78
C ASP A 42 4.91 0.49 23.68
N SER A 43 4.17 -0.11 22.76
CA SER A 43 4.70 -0.87 21.64
C SER A 43 3.84 -0.64 20.40
N ALA A 44 4.40 -0.91 19.24
CA ALA A 44 3.66 -0.82 17.98
C ALA A 44 4.22 -1.79 16.94
N ASP A 45 3.37 -2.20 16.01
CA ASP A 45 3.76 -2.86 14.77
C ASP A 45 3.12 -2.19 13.55
N PHE A 46 3.77 -2.36 12.41
CA PHE A 46 3.29 -1.90 11.13
C PHE A 46 3.58 -2.96 10.07
N TYR A 47 2.56 -3.65 9.62
CA TYR A 47 2.63 -4.64 8.54
C TYR A 47 2.17 -4.07 7.22
N LEU A 48 2.79 -4.51 6.14
CA LEU A 48 2.24 -4.36 4.79
C LEU A 48 1.35 -5.55 4.46
N ALA A 49 0.37 -5.33 3.59
CA ALA A 49 -0.38 -6.42 2.97
C ALA A 49 0.42 -7.00 1.80
N ALA A 50 0.45 -8.33 1.66
CA ALA A 50 1.05 -8.98 0.51
C ALA A 50 0.37 -8.52 -0.80
N ALA A 51 1.16 -8.45 -1.87
CA ALA A 51 0.68 -7.97 -3.18
C ALA A 51 -0.15 -9.01 -3.97
N ASP A 52 -0.32 -10.21 -3.41
CA ASP A 52 -0.98 -11.36 -4.04
C ASP A 52 -2.48 -11.49 -3.74
N ASP A 53 -3.11 -10.43 -3.26
CA ASP A 53 -4.52 -10.39 -2.82
C ASP A 53 -4.90 -11.43 -1.75
N SER A 54 -3.92 -12.11 -1.14
CA SER A 54 -4.16 -13.11 -0.07
C SER A 54 -4.59 -12.48 1.26
N GLY A 55 -4.37 -11.17 1.41
CA GLY A 55 -4.54 -10.46 2.67
C GLY A 55 -3.54 -10.87 3.76
N ARG A 56 -2.46 -11.58 3.39
CA ARG A 56 -1.37 -11.89 4.33
C ARG A 56 -0.64 -10.62 4.72
N LEU A 57 -0.21 -10.57 5.97
CA LEU A 57 0.65 -9.51 6.50
C LEU A 57 2.12 -9.89 6.27
N VAL A 58 2.88 -8.96 5.73
CA VAL A 58 4.31 -9.12 5.39
C VAL A 58 5.09 -7.86 5.78
N ASP A 59 6.41 -7.92 5.71
CA ASP A 59 7.32 -6.78 5.92
C ASP A 59 7.00 -5.98 7.19
N GLN A 60 7.05 -6.66 8.33
CA GLN A 60 6.83 -6.03 9.63
C GLN A 60 7.93 -5.02 9.97
N VAL A 61 7.56 -3.86 10.50
CA VAL A 61 8.42 -3.00 11.31
C VAL A 61 7.80 -2.85 12.69
N THR A 62 8.64 -2.79 13.73
CA THR A 62 8.18 -2.76 15.11
C THR A 62 8.76 -1.57 15.87
N TYR A 63 8.07 -1.18 16.93
CA TYR A 63 8.54 -0.26 17.94
C TYR A 63 8.39 -0.92 19.31
N ASN A 64 9.50 -1.14 20.01
CA ASN A 64 9.53 -1.68 21.36
C ASN A 64 8.76 -3.02 21.54
N CYS A 65 8.79 -3.88 20.54
CA CYS A 65 8.33 -5.28 20.61
C CYS A 65 9.11 -6.15 19.62
N ASP A 66 9.08 -7.46 19.87
CA ASP A 66 9.73 -8.43 19.01
C ASP A 66 8.98 -8.59 17.68
N GLU A 67 9.71 -8.89 16.62
CA GLU A 67 9.14 -9.31 15.35
C GLU A 67 8.40 -10.64 15.49
N ASP A 68 7.36 -10.87 14.69
CA ASP A 68 6.55 -12.11 14.66
C ASP A 68 5.53 -12.35 15.79
N GLY A 69 5.33 -11.40 16.72
CA GLY A 69 4.42 -11.62 17.86
C GLY A 69 2.94 -11.79 17.47
N SER A 70 2.42 -10.96 16.58
CA SER A 70 0.98 -10.90 16.24
C SER A 70 0.62 -11.67 14.97
N SER A 71 1.48 -11.68 13.94
CA SER A 71 1.18 -12.32 12.64
C SER A 71 0.97 -13.84 12.74
N LYS A 72 1.69 -14.49 13.66
CA LYS A 72 1.61 -15.93 13.92
C LYS A 72 0.20 -16.40 14.31
N TYR A 73 -0.60 -15.51 14.89
CA TYR A 73 -1.94 -15.80 15.38
C TYR A 73 -3.03 -15.00 14.64
N SER A 74 -2.73 -14.51 13.44
CA SER A 74 -3.65 -13.71 12.63
C SER A 74 -4.99 -14.41 12.32
N GLU A 75 -5.03 -15.75 12.34
CA GLU A 75 -6.25 -16.52 12.16
C GLU A 75 -7.21 -16.43 13.36
N LEU A 76 -6.68 -16.13 14.55
CA LEU A 76 -7.46 -15.95 15.77
C LEU A 76 -7.97 -14.51 15.93
N ASP A 77 -7.51 -13.58 15.11
CA ASP A 77 -7.91 -12.20 15.15
C ASP A 77 -9.32 -12.03 14.60
N TYR A 78 -10.27 -11.80 15.50
CA TYR A 78 -11.69 -11.60 15.18
C TYR A 78 -11.94 -10.29 14.41
N SER A 79 -11.00 -9.34 14.42
CA SER A 79 -11.08 -8.09 13.67
C SER A 79 -10.62 -8.22 12.21
N ARG A 80 -10.02 -9.34 11.84
CA ARG A 80 -9.45 -9.59 10.51
C ARG A 80 -10.41 -9.29 9.35
N GLY A 81 -11.70 -9.53 9.53
CA GLY A 81 -12.72 -9.22 8.52
C GLY A 81 -12.77 -7.75 8.11
N ILE A 82 -12.37 -6.83 8.99
CA ILE A 82 -12.36 -5.38 8.74
C ILE A 82 -11.28 -5.02 7.73
N MET A 83 -10.13 -5.72 7.74
CA MET A 83 -9.01 -5.49 6.83
C MET A 83 -9.42 -5.61 5.35
N TYR A 84 -10.37 -6.50 5.06
CA TYR A 84 -10.83 -6.74 3.68
C TYR A 84 -11.87 -5.75 3.17
N SER A 85 -12.22 -4.72 3.97
CA SER A 85 -13.16 -3.68 3.54
C SER A 85 -12.63 -2.81 2.38
N GLY A 86 -11.31 -2.81 2.15
CA GLY A 86 -10.63 -1.98 1.16
C GLY A 86 -10.71 -0.47 1.45
N LYS A 87 -11.04 -0.11 2.70
CA LYS A 87 -11.14 1.28 3.18
C LYS A 87 -10.22 1.47 4.38
N SER A 88 -9.64 2.65 4.49
CA SER A 88 -8.93 3.04 5.70
C SER A 88 -9.89 3.22 6.86
N MET A 89 -9.52 2.72 8.04
CA MET A 89 -10.32 2.80 9.25
C MET A 89 -9.41 2.86 10.48
N VAL A 90 -9.83 3.60 11.48
CA VAL A 90 -9.19 3.64 12.81
C VAL A 90 -10.21 3.21 13.84
N TYR A 91 -9.84 2.28 14.71
CA TYR A 91 -10.69 1.80 15.78
C TYR A 91 -9.88 1.27 16.96
N ARG A 92 -10.42 1.38 18.16
CA ARG A 92 -9.95 0.65 19.32
C ARG A 92 -10.57 -0.75 19.29
N GLU A 93 -9.83 -1.75 19.69
CA GLU A 93 -10.37 -3.12 19.74
C GLU A 93 -11.64 -3.20 20.61
N THR A 94 -11.72 -2.37 21.66
CA THR A 94 -12.90 -2.26 22.54
C THR A 94 -14.13 -1.62 21.88
N ASP A 95 -14.00 -1.01 20.70
CA ASP A 95 -15.15 -0.53 19.91
C ASP A 95 -15.87 -1.69 19.20
N ILE A 96 -15.21 -2.83 19.04
CA ILE A 96 -15.74 -4.03 18.36
C ILE A 96 -16.26 -5.05 19.36
N ILE A 97 -15.53 -5.27 20.45
CA ILE A 97 -15.86 -6.25 21.49
C ILE A 97 -15.63 -5.64 22.86
N SER A 98 -16.55 -5.91 23.82
CA SER A 98 -16.37 -5.40 25.18
C SER A 98 -15.11 -5.98 25.83
N ASP A 99 -14.49 -5.22 26.73
CA ASP A 99 -13.23 -5.60 27.37
C ASP A 99 -13.34 -6.93 28.12
N GLU A 100 -14.48 -7.18 28.81
CA GLU A 100 -14.73 -8.42 29.54
C GLU A 100 -14.68 -9.66 28.61
N LYS A 101 -15.28 -9.56 27.43
CA LYS A 101 -15.27 -10.65 26.45
C LYS A 101 -13.91 -10.79 25.75
N ARG A 102 -13.28 -9.66 25.49
CA ARG A 102 -11.99 -9.60 24.79
C ARG A 102 -10.90 -10.36 25.54
N VAL A 103 -10.77 -10.15 26.85
CA VAL A 103 -9.76 -10.81 27.69
C VAL A 103 -9.99 -12.32 27.82
N GLU A 104 -11.16 -12.83 27.49
CA GLU A 104 -11.49 -14.27 27.47
C GLU A 104 -11.14 -14.92 26.13
N THR A 105 -10.84 -14.15 25.08
CA THR A 105 -10.52 -14.68 23.75
C THR A 105 -9.18 -15.44 23.76
N GLU A 106 -9.06 -16.39 22.84
CA GLU A 106 -7.80 -17.09 22.62
C GLU A 106 -6.73 -16.15 22.07
N TYR A 107 -7.14 -15.19 21.24
CA TYR A 107 -6.27 -14.14 20.69
C TYR A 107 -5.63 -13.31 21.81
N TYR A 108 -6.41 -12.82 22.77
CA TYR A 108 -5.88 -12.07 23.92
C TYR A 108 -4.86 -12.92 24.73
N ARG A 109 -5.19 -14.19 25.00
CA ARG A 109 -4.31 -15.07 25.78
C ARG A 109 -3.00 -15.39 25.09
N LYS A 110 -2.99 -15.49 23.74
CA LYS A 110 -1.79 -15.86 22.98
C LYS A 110 -0.96 -14.68 22.50
N VAL A 111 -1.59 -13.52 22.26
CA VAL A 111 -0.95 -12.34 21.68
C VAL A 111 -0.74 -11.26 22.73
N TYR A 112 -1.77 -10.87 23.45
CA TYR A 112 -1.69 -9.74 24.37
C TYR A 112 -1.00 -10.07 25.68
N LYS A 113 -1.44 -11.13 26.32
CA LYS A 113 -0.97 -11.50 27.67
C LYS A 113 0.54 -11.76 27.75
N PRO A 114 1.18 -12.48 26.83
CA PRO A 114 2.63 -12.71 26.86
C PRO A 114 3.45 -11.43 26.73
N ASN A 115 2.93 -10.43 26.01
CA ASN A 115 3.57 -9.14 25.79
C ASN A 115 3.18 -8.08 26.84
N SER A 116 2.40 -8.45 27.86
CA SER A 116 1.82 -7.53 28.83
C SER A 116 0.96 -6.43 28.23
N TRP A 117 0.47 -6.59 27.01
CA TRP A 117 -0.43 -5.67 26.35
C TRP A 117 -1.85 -5.83 26.88
N HIS A 118 -2.60 -4.72 26.85
CA HIS A 118 -4.01 -4.74 27.24
C HIS A 118 -4.89 -4.05 26.22
N TYR A 119 -4.61 -2.83 25.84
CA TYR A 119 -5.39 -2.11 24.84
C TYR A 119 -4.64 -1.93 23.53
N SER A 120 -5.38 -1.89 22.43
CA SER A 120 -4.83 -1.55 21.12
C SER A 120 -5.69 -0.53 20.39
N LEU A 121 -4.99 0.29 19.58
CA LEU A 121 -5.56 1.14 18.55
C LEU A 121 -5.08 0.60 17.20
N GLN A 122 -6.02 0.21 16.36
CA GLN A 122 -5.73 -0.35 15.04
C GLN A 122 -6.06 0.65 13.93
N ILE A 123 -5.16 0.73 12.98
CA ILE A 123 -5.26 1.61 11.82
C ILE A 123 -5.14 0.75 10.57
N ILE A 124 -6.27 0.45 9.94
CA ILE A 124 -6.33 -0.23 8.66
C ILE A 124 -6.06 0.77 7.57
N LEU A 125 -5.16 0.43 6.67
CA LEU A 125 -4.77 1.26 5.54
C LEU A 125 -5.29 0.62 4.25
N GLY A 126 -6.29 1.26 3.65
CA GLY A 126 -6.90 0.84 2.41
C GLY A 126 -7.06 2.01 1.45
N TYR A 127 -6.76 1.80 0.18
CA TYR A 127 -6.92 2.79 -0.87
C TYR A 127 -7.38 2.10 -2.16
N ASN A 128 -8.29 2.74 -2.89
CA ASN A 128 -8.82 2.22 -4.15
C ASN A 128 -9.39 0.79 -4.07
N LYS A 129 -10.04 0.46 -2.94
CA LYS A 129 -10.60 -0.86 -2.59
C LYS A 129 -9.57 -1.96 -2.33
N GLU A 130 -8.32 -1.59 -2.12
CA GLU A 130 -7.24 -2.51 -1.79
C GLU A 130 -6.81 -2.35 -0.35
N PHE A 131 -6.55 -3.46 0.32
CA PHE A 131 -5.89 -3.48 1.62
C PHE A 131 -4.38 -3.35 1.42
N LEU A 132 -3.76 -2.37 2.07
CA LEU A 132 -2.35 -2.02 1.87
C LEU A 132 -1.48 -2.33 3.08
N GLY A 133 -2.06 -2.31 4.27
CA GLY A 133 -1.34 -2.58 5.50
C GLY A 133 -2.14 -2.24 6.74
N VAL A 134 -1.56 -2.53 7.89
CA VAL A 134 -2.15 -2.25 9.20
C VAL A 134 -1.08 -1.76 10.17
N ILE A 135 -1.43 -0.77 11.00
CA ILE A 135 -0.65 -0.33 12.14
C ILE A 135 -1.42 -0.69 13.39
N THR A 136 -0.73 -1.26 14.37
CA THR A 136 -1.30 -1.50 15.69
C THR A 136 -0.45 -0.82 16.75
N LEU A 137 -1.06 0.04 17.55
CA LEU A 137 -0.43 0.66 18.72
C LEU A 137 -0.95 -0.02 19.97
N TYR A 138 -0.06 -0.39 20.89
CA TYR A 138 -0.41 -1.13 22.10
C TYR A 138 -0.15 -0.33 23.36
N ARG A 139 -1.03 -0.48 24.36
CA ARG A 139 -0.82 -0.05 25.75
C ARG A 139 -0.77 -1.25 26.67
N THR A 140 0.14 -1.22 27.62
CA THR A 140 0.33 -2.30 28.58
C THR A 140 -0.76 -2.32 29.65
N ILE A 141 -0.85 -3.44 30.36
CA ILE A 141 -1.74 -3.62 31.51
C ILE A 141 -1.49 -2.51 32.55
N GLY A 142 -2.57 -1.92 33.04
CA GLY A 142 -2.53 -0.83 34.01
C GLY A 142 -2.59 0.58 33.43
N LYS A 143 -2.52 0.74 32.11
CA LYS A 143 -2.79 2.01 31.43
C LYS A 143 -4.25 2.13 31.06
N ASP A 144 -4.69 3.39 30.88
CA ASP A 144 -6.00 3.69 30.32
C ASP A 144 -6.07 3.36 28.82
N ASN A 145 -7.29 3.10 28.33
CA ASN A 145 -7.51 2.88 26.90
C ASN A 145 -7.17 4.13 26.07
N PHE A 146 -6.99 3.96 24.77
CA PHE A 146 -6.83 5.09 23.85
C PHE A 146 -8.02 6.02 23.89
N ALA A 147 -7.77 7.32 24.00
CA ALA A 147 -8.80 8.35 23.99
C ALA A 147 -9.32 8.62 22.56
N TYR A 148 -10.44 9.34 22.46
CA TYR A 148 -10.93 9.77 21.15
C TYR A 148 -9.98 10.71 20.42
N ASP A 149 -9.17 11.48 21.15
CA ASP A 149 -8.14 12.33 20.55
C ASP A 149 -7.05 11.50 19.89
N ASP A 150 -6.67 10.34 20.45
CA ASP A 150 -5.74 9.40 19.85
C ASP A 150 -6.31 8.84 18.53
N VAL A 151 -7.57 8.43 18.56
CA VAL A 151 -8.29 7.95 17.35
C VAL A 151 -8.33 9.05 16.29
N PHE A 152 -8.66 10.29 16.67
CA PHE A 152 -8.75 11.42 15.76
C PHE A 152 -7.41 11.74 15.07
N VAL A 153 -6.31 11.73 15.83
CA VAL A 153 -4.95 11.95 15.26
C VAL A 153 -4.65 10.92 14.19
N MET A 154 -4.90 9.64 14.45
CA MET A 154 -4.66 8.58 13.48
C MET A 154 -5.65 8.61 12.31
N ASP A 155 -6.89 9.04 12.56
CA ASP A 155 -7.89 9.21 11.51
C ASP A 155 -7.50 10.29 10.50
N MET A 156 -6.87 11.37 10.95
CA MET A 156 -6.30 12.39 10.06
C MET A 156 -5.14 11.88 9.22
N MET A 157 -4.38 10.88 9.71
CA MET A 157 -3.17 10.39 9.05
C MET A 157 -3.41 9.17 8.14
N LYS A 158 -4.46 8.38 8.40
CA LYS A 158 -4.69 7.10 7.73
C LYS A 158 -4.72 7.19 6.20
N ASP A 159 -5.35 8.25 5.66
CA ASP A 159 -5.49 8.41 4.20
C ASP A 159 -4.19 8.86 3.54
N HIS A 160 -3.36 9.66 4.23
CA HIS A 160 -2.01 9.99 3.78
C HIS A 160 -1.12 8.76 3.72
N LEU A 161 -1.17 7.91 4.74
CA LEU A 161 -0.41 6.66 4.80
C LEU A 161 -0.89 5.66 3.75
N ALA A 162 -2.20 5.46 3.63
CA ALA A 162 -2.78 4.56 2.64
C ALA A 162 -2.40 5.00 1.21
N TYR A 163 -2.52 6.30 0.89
CA TYR A 163 -2.13 6.83 -0.40
C TYR A 163 -0.63 6.66 -0.67
N ARG A 164 0.22 6.91 0.34
CA ARG A 164 1.67 6.71 0.21
C ARG A 164 2.01 5.24 -0.05
N LEU A 165 1.42 4.29 0.69
CA LEU A 165 1.65 2.86 0.46
C LEU A 165 1.15 2.41 -0.91
N TYR A 166 0.04 2.97 -1.36
CA TYR A 166 -0.49 2.71 -2.70
C TYR A 166 0.49 3.21 -3.78
N GLN A 167 1.03 4.43 -3.62
CA GLN A 167 2.06 4.95 -4.52
C GLN A 167 3.33 4.09 -4.51
N ASP A 168 3.75 3.60 -3.35
CA ASP A 168 4.94 2.76 -3.23
C ASP A 168 4.74 1.39 -3.89
N ARG A 169 3.56 0.79 -3.73
CA ARG A 169 3.20 -0.51 -4.33
C ARG A 169 3.08 -0.46 -5.85
N TYR A 170 2.49 0.60 -6.38
CA TYR A 170 2.13 0.73 -7.80
C TYR A 170 2.98 1.76 -8.53
N GLY A 171 3.94 2.38 -7.85
CA GLY A 171 4.68 3.53 -8.33
C GLY A 171 3.83 4.80 -8.30
N ASN A 172 4.39 5.89 -8.80
CA ASN A 172 3.63 7.13 -9.02
C ASN A 172 2.52 6.97 -10.10
N ASP A 173 2.20 5.74 -10.47
CA ASP A 173 1.19 5.34 -11.45
C ASP A 173 -0.26 5.65 -11.01
N GLY A 174 -0.46 6.15 -9.78
CA GLY A 174 -1.74 6.73 -9.33
C GLY A 174 -2.03 8.09 -9.94
N GLN A 175 -1.02 8.83 -10.36
CA GLN A 175 -1.08 10.05 -11.18
C GLN A 175 0.25 10.24 -11.92
N GLY A 176 0.42 9.51 -13.05
CA GLY A 176 1.02 10.15 -14.19
C GLY A 176 2.50 10.03 -14.50
N ARG A 177 3.31 9.10 -14.00
CA ARG A 177 4.44 8.69 -14.83
C ARG A 177 4.04 7.45 -15.65
N LYS A 178 3.50 7.71 -16.81
CA LYS A 178 3.29 6.65 -17.78
C LYS A 178 4.64 6.02 -18.14
N MET A 179 4.72 4.71 -18.08
CA MET A 179 5.92 3.97 -18.47
C MET A 179 6.03 3.90 -19.99
N SER A 180 7.25 3.98 -20.49
CA SER A 180 7.52 3.65 -21.89
C SER A 180 7.25 2.16 -22.16
N VAL A 181 7.09 1.79 -23.42
CA VAL A 181 6.93 0.38 -23.83
C VAL A 181 8.13 -0.46 -23.40
N ILE A 182 9.33 0.11 -23.37
CA ILE A 182 10.57 -0.55 -22.94
C ILE A 182 10.51 -0.85 -21.45
N GLU A 183 10.21 0.16 -20.62
CA GLU A 183 10.07 0.00 -19.15
C GLU A 183 8.98 -1.01 -18.81
N MET A 184 7.85 -0.99 -19.54
CA MET A 184 6.80 -2.01 -19.35
C MET A 184 7.28 -3.41 -19.74
N GLY A 185 8.08 -3.52 -20.80
CA GLY A 185 8.67 -4.79 -21.21
C GLY A 185 9.53 -5.42 -20.12
N GLU A 186 10.39 -4.62 -19.51
CA GLU A 186 11.27 -5.05 -18.41
C GLU A 186 10.51 -5.36 -17.13
N ARG A 187 9.63 -4.45 -16.72
CA ARG A 187 8.91 -4.56 -15.43
C ARG A 187 7.93 -5.74 -15.39
N TYR A 188 7.23 -6.01 -16.50
CA TYR A 188 6.19 -7.04 -16.57
C TYR A 188 6.64 -8.29 -17.34
N ASP A 189 7.94 -8.43 -17.62
CA ASP A 189 8.53 -9.55 -18.36
C ASP A 189 7.75 -9.86 -19.66
N LEU A 190 7.50 -8.79 -20.44
CA LEU A 190 6.84 -8.95 -21.73
C LEU A 190 7.83 -9.54 -22.74
N THR A 191 7.37 -10.50 -23.53
CA THR A 191 8.17 -11.02 -24.64
C THR A 191 8.36 -9.93 -25.70
N ARG A 192 9.40 -10.02 -26.50
CA ARG A 192 9.66 -9.09 -27.62
C ARG A 192 8.42 -8.88 -28.51
N ARG A 193 7.65 -9.95 -28.73
CA ARG A 193 6.43 -9.88 -29.53
C ARG A 193 5.29 -9.15 -28.81
N GLU A 194 5.14 -9.38 -27.51
CA GLU A 194 4.16 -8.66 -26.68
C GLU A 194 4.51 -7.18 -26.58
N SER A 195 5.78 -6.81 -26.47
CA SER A 195 6.21 -5.41 -26.46
C SER A 195 5.91 -4.72 -27.81
N THR A 196 6.12 -5.41 -28.95
CA THR A 196 5.76 -4.87 -30.26
C THR A 196 4.24 -4.66 -30.39
N VAL A 197 3.45 -5.62 -29.94
CA VAL A 197 1.99 -5.49 -29.92
C VAL A 197 1.55 -4.35 -28.99
N LEU A 198 2.19 -4.23 -27.80
CA LEU A 198 1.92 -3.15 -26.88
C LEU A 198 2.18 -1.78 -27.50
N ALA A 199 3.31 -1.60 -28.21
CA ALA A 199 3.63 -0.35 -28.91
C ALA A 199 2.51 0.04 -29.88
N ALA A 200 2.14 -0.86 -30.80
CA ALA A 200 1.08 -0.61 -31.77
C ALA A 200 -0.30 -0.30 -31.12
N LEU A 201 -0.60 -0.95 -30.00
CA LEU A 201 -1.84 -0.66 -29.25
C LEU A 201 -1.80 0.74 -28.63
N VAL A 202 -0.65 1.16 -28.06
CA VAL A 202 -0.47 2.46 -27.42
C VAL A 202 -0.49 3.57 -28.45
N ASP A 203 0.08 3.37 -29.64
CA ASP A 203 0.02 4.31 -30.77
C ASP A 203 -1.40 4.45 -31.39
N GLY A 204 -2.35 3.69 -30.86
CA GLY A 204 -3.76 3.80 -31.26
C GLY A 204 -4.12 3.05 -32.55
N GLU A 205 -3.24 2.19 -33.04
CA GLU A 205 -3.46 1.45 -34.28
C GLU A 205 -4.68 0.53 -34.20
N GLU A 206 -5.35 0.40 -35.33
CA GLU A 206 -6.48 -0.53 -35.50
C GLU A 206 -5.98 -1.98 -35.52
N ASN A 207 -6.73 -2.88 -34.91
CA ASN A 207 -6.34 -4.29 -34.78
C ASN A 207 -6.01 -4.94 -36.13
N GLN A 208 -6.72 -4.56 -37.21
CA GLN A 208 -6.46 -5.09 -38.55
C GLN A 208 -5.09 -4.65 -39.07
N LYS A 209 -4.77 -3.34 -38.89
CA LYS A 209 -3.47 -2.80 -39.29
C LYS A 209 -2.33 -3.48 -38.57
N VAL A 210 -2.47 -3.69 -37.23
CA VAL A 210 -1.49 -4.44 -36.45
C VAL A 210 -1.32 -5.88 -36.94
N CYS A 211 -2.39 -6.54 -37.35
CA CYS A 211 -2.32 -7.88 -37.92
C CYS A 211 -1.53 -7.91 -39.24
N ASP A 212 -1.80 -6.93 -40.11
CA ASP A 212 -1.14 -6.85 -41.42
C ASP A 212 0.37 -6.54 -41.27
N GLU A 213 0.73 -5.56 -40.44
CA GLU A 213 2.12 -5.18 -40.19
C GLU A 213 2.92 -6.28 -39.52
N LEU A 214 2.31 -6.97 -38.57
CA LEU A 214 2.98 -8.04 -37.84
C LEU A 214 2.83 -9.42 -38.52
N SER A 215 2.13 -9.51 -39.63
CA SER A 215 1.84 -10.76 -40.36
C SER A 215 1.27 -11.86 -39.45
N ILE A 216 0.28 -11.50 -38.62
CA ILE A 216 -0.39 -12.41 -37.68
C ILE A 216 -1.91 -12.42 -37.87
N SER A 217 -2.57 -13.50 -37.48
CA SER A 217 -4.02 -13.57 -37.47
C SER A 217 -4.62 -12.73 -36.34
N ILE A 218 -5.87 -12.30 -36.50
CA ILE A 218 -6.62 -11.59 -35.45
C ILE A 218 -6.72 -12.40 -34.14
N ASN A 219 -6.79 -13.73 -34.25
CA ASN A 219 -6.81 -14.60 -33.06
C ASN A 219 -5.48 -14.61 -32.33
N THR A 220 -4.37 -14.57 -33.08
CA THR A 220 -3.01 -14.46 -32.51
C THR A 220 -2.82 -13.10 -31.83
N LEU A 221 -3.29 -12.01 -32.45
CA LEU A 221 -3.26 -10.69 -31.83
C LEU A 221 -4.03 -10.66 -30.52
N LYS A 222 -5.28 -11.18 -30.50
CA LYS A 222 -6.08 -11.27 -29.28
C LYS A 222 -5.38 -12.05 -28.17
N LYS A 223 -4.66 -13.13 -28.51
CA LYS A 223 -3.89 -13.90 -27.55
C LYS A 223 -2.74 -13.09 -26.93
N HIS A 224 -2.02 -12.30 -27.75
CA HIS A 224 -0.99 -11.40 -27.23
C HIS A 224 -1.57 -10.33 -26.31
N ILE A 225 -2.69 -9.70 -26.71
CA ILE A 225 -3.39 -8.71 -25.89
C ILE A 225 -3.80 -9.30 -24.52
N LEU A 226 -4.37 -10.49 -24.51
CA LEU A 226 -4.75 -11.16 -23.25
C LEU A 226 -3.54 -11.47 -22.38
N ASN A 227 -2.43 -11.87 -22.97
CA ASN A 227 -1.19 -12.11 -22.23
C ASN A 227 -0.63 -10.81 -21.63
N ILE A 228 -0.63 -9.71 -22.40
CA ILE A 228 -0.23 -8.39 -21.91
C ILE A 228 -1.11 -7.99 -20.72
N TYR A 229 -2.44 -8.09 -20.85
CA TYR A 229 -3.37 -7.75 -19.76
C TYR A 229 -3.11 -8.60 -18.51
N ARG A 230 -2.89 -9.91 -18.68
CA ARG A 230 -2.59 -10.81 -17.56
C ARG A 230 -1.28 -10.45 -16.87
N LYS A 231 -0.23 -10.13 -17.62
CA LYS A 231 1.10 -9.78 -17.09
C LYS A 231 1.11 -8.41 -16.41
N THR A 232 0.40 -7.44 -16.98
CA THR A 232 0.33 -6.05 -16.46
C THR A 232 -0.77 -5.84 -15.40
N GLY A 233 -1.64 -6.85 -15.19
CA GLY A 233 -2.76 -6.75 -14.25
C GLY A 233 -3.92 -5.86 -14.73
N VAL A 234 -3.89 -5.33 -15.96
CA VAL A 234 -4.97 -4.50 -16.49
C VAL A 234 -6.09 -5.35 -17.12
N ARG A 235 -7.30 -4.81 -17.17
CA ARG A 235 -8.49 -5.52 -17.67
C ARG A 235 -8.98 -5.05 -19.04
N ASN A 236 -8.49 -3.90 -19.51
CA ASN A 236 -8.91 -3.31 -20.78
C ASN A 236 -7.87 -2.32 -21.31
N ARG A 237 -8.07 -1.91 -22.59
CA ARG A 237 -7.17 -0.99 -23.30
C ARG A 237 -7.08 0.40 -22.62
N VAL A 238 -8.16 0.88 -22.01
CA VAL A 238 -8.16 2.18 -21.32
C VAL A 238 -7.24 2.15 -20.10
N GLN A 239 -7.26 1.08 -19.33
CA GLN A 239 -6.33 0.91 -18.20
C GLN A 239 -4.88 0.79 -18.69
N LEU A 240 -4.64 0.10 -19.81
CA LEU A 240 -3.32 0.00 -20.41
C LEU A 240 -2.77 1.39 -20.81
N PHE A 241 -3.58 2.24 -21.44
CA PHE A 241 -3.21 3.62 -21.79
C PHE A 241 -2.93 4.51 -20.58
N ARG A 242 -3.49 4.21 -19.42
CA ARG A 242 -3.21 4.95 -18.19
C ARG A 242 -1.81 4.70 -17.66
N ILE A 243 -1.26 3.52 -17.88
CA ILE A 243 0.05 3.12 -17.37
C ILE A 243 1.16 3.20 -18.41
N CYS A 244 0.84 3.40 -19.70
CA CYS A 244 1.82 3.49 -20.78
C CYS A 244 1.89 4.90 -21.38
N LEU A 245 3.13 5.37 -21.67
CA LEU A 245 3.37 6.60 -22.42
C LEU A 245 3.10 6.37 -23.91
N LEU A 246 2.34 7.28 -24.51
CA LEU A 246 2.35 7.44 -25.97
C LEU A 246 3.76 7.89 -26.38
N TYR A 247 4.41 7.14 -27.21
CA TYR A 247 5.66 7.55 -27.84
C TYR A 247 5.30 8.58 -28.92
N THR A 248 5.42 9.87 -28.60
CA THR A 248 5.45 10.89 -29.66
C THR A 248 6.85 10.89 -30.23
N SER A 249 6.98 10.71 -31.54
CA SER A 249 8.24 10.58 -32.30
C SER A 249 9.10 11.85 -32.37
N ASP A 250 8.90 12.81 -31.46
CA ASP A 250 9.62 14.10 -31.47
C ASP A 250 10.95 14.09 -30.72
N ALA A 251 11.39 12.94 -30.19
CA ALA A 251 12.68 12.84 -29.49
C ALA A 251 13.83 12.28 -30.35
N ALA A 252 13.64 12.17 -31.67
CA ALA A 252 14.68 11.64 -32.59
C ALA A 252 15.57 12.71 -33.21
N ASP A 253 15.36 14.01 -32.95
CA ASP A 253 16.09 15.11 -33.62
C ASP A 253 17.23 15.74 -32.80
N ASP A 254 17.50 15.31 -31.56
CA ASP A 254 18.52 15.94 -30.72
C ASP A 254 19.86 15.16 -30.65
N MET A 255 20.09 14.18 -31.54
CA MET A 255 21.42 13.53 -31.64
C MET A 255 22.07 13.69 -33.03
N GLN A 256 22.10 14.92 -33.55
CA GLN A 256 23.09 15.29 -34.58
C GLN A 256 23.66 16.66 -34.22
N CYS A 257 24.96 16.64 -34.03
CA CYS A 257 25.96 17.69 -34.04
C CYS A 257 26.83 17.72 -32.79
N VAL A 258 27.86 16.90 -32.77
CA VAL A 258 29.23 17.34 -32.38
C VAL A 258 30.20 16.62 -33.27
N ASP A 259 30.73 17.40 -34.22
CA ASP A 259 32.03 17.13 -34.83
C ASP A 259 33.16 17.34 -33.83
#